data_9d4778b0dc2e4d681e0a8b06b9abf2b3
#
_entry.id   9d4778b0dc2e4d681e0a8b06b9abf2b3
#
_cell.length_a   1.000
_cell.length_b   1.000
_cell.length_c   1.000
_cell.angle_alpha   90.00
_cell.angle_beta   90.00
_cell.angle_gamma   90.00
#
_symmetry.space_group_name_H-M   'P 1'
#
loop_
_entity.id
_entity.type
_entity.pdbx_description
1 polymer ?
#
loop_
_entity_poly.entity_id
_entity_poly.type
_entity_poly.pdbx_seq_one_letter_code
_entity_poly.pdbx_strand_id
1 'polypeptide(L)'
;MHRYRSHTCGELRASDVGTDVRLSGWLHNRRDLGGILFIDLRDHYGITQLVARPGTPAYEALDKLTKESTVRIDGKVVSRGAENVNADLPTGEVEVEVGEVELLGAAQPLPFTINAEDGVNEERRLEYRFLDLRRERMHRNIMLRTSVISAMRHKMTALGFNEMATPILSATSPEGARDFVVPSRLHAGRFYALPQAPQQFKQLLMISGFDRYFQIAPCFRDEDARADRSPGEFYQLDVEMSFVEQEDVFQPIEKLMTELFEEFGGGRHVTSPFPRIPFRESMLKYGSDKPDLRAQLELVDITDVFEGSEFKAFAGKHVRALPVPDVAAQSRKFFDQLGDFAVTQGAKGLAWVRVAEDGSLTGPIAKFLTEENVAELTKRLSLAAGHAVFFGAGEFDEVSKIMGAVRVEAAKRAGHFEENVFRFCWIVDFPMYEKDEETGKIDFSHNPFSMPQGGLEALETQDPLDILGWQYDIVCNGVELSSGAIRNHEPEIMLKAFEIAGYDRETVEDKFAGMLRAFRFGAPPHGGIAPGVDRIVMLLADEPNIRETISFPLNGNAQDLMMGAPTELEEARLRELHLSXXXKPQPK
;
A
#
# COMPACT_ATOMS: atom_id res chain seq x y z
N MET A 1 -41.90 10.37 -18.76
CA MET A 1 -40.45 10.61 -18.50
C MET A 1 -40.21 10.56 -16.99
N HIS A 2 -39.09 9.94 -16.57
CA HIS A 2 -38.77 9.87 -15.15
C HIS A 2 -38.66 11.28 -14.56
N ARG A 3 -38.99 11.42 -13.27
CA ARG A 3 -39.00 12.74 -12.62
C ARG A 3 -37.67 13.49 -12.70
N TYR A 4 -36.54 12.78 -12.62
CA TYR A 4 -35.26 13.45 -12.54
C TYR A 4 -34.38 13.31 -13.77
N ARG A 5 -34.50 12.23 -14.53
CA ARG A 5 -33.65 12.08 -15.70
C ARG A 5 -34.21 11.11 -16.73
N SER A 6 -33.98 11.44 -17.99
CA SER A 6 -34.16 10.50 -19.09
C SER A 6 -32.83 9.88 -19.51
N HIS A 7 -31.76 10.60 -19.30
CA HIS A 7 -30.39 10.21 -19.68
C HIS A 7 -29.41 10.64 -18.57
N THR A 8 -28.22 10.03 -18.55
CA THR A 8 -27.14 10.51 -17.72
C THR A 8 -26.36 11.58 -18.45
N CYS A 9 -25.51 12.33 -17.68
CA CYS A 9 -24.68 13.36 -18.28
C CYS A 9 -23.47 12.77 -19.04
N GLY A 10 -23.30 11.47 -19.01
CA GLY A 10 -22.19 10.81 -19.70
C GLY A 10 -22.56 10.08 -20.98
N GLU A 11 -23.85 9.97 -21.31
CA GLU A 11 -24.23 9.04 -22.38
C GLU A 11 -24.65 9.68 -23.72
N LEU A 12 -24.79 11.01 -23.76
CA LEU A 12 -25.25 11.67 -24.99
C LEU A 12 -24.17 11.67 -26.08
N ARG A 13 -24.57 11.40 -27.29
CA ARG A 13 -23.67 11.33 -28.46
C ARG A 13 -24.30 12.04 -29.64
N ALA A 14 -23.55 12.16 -30.74
CA ALA A 14 -24.05 12.81 -31.96
C ALA A 14 -25.35 12.20 -32.46
N SER A 15 -25.57 10.90 -32.24
CA SER A 15 -26.81 10.23 -32.65
C SER A 15 -28.03 10.68 -31.86
N ASP A 16 -27.85 11.40 -30.76
CA ASP A 16 -28.94 11.90 -29.92
C ASP A 16 -29.43 13.30 -30.34
N VAL A 17 -28.77 13.94 -31.31
CA VAL A 17 -29.15 15.28 -31.76
C VAL A 17 -30.62 15.28 -32.15
N GLY A 18 -31.35 16.29 -31.64
CA GLY A 18 -32.81 16.41 -31.88
C GLY A 18 -33.67 15.80 -30.79
N THR A 19 -33.09 15.03 -29.88
CA THR A 19 -33.82 14.37 -28.80
C THR A 19 -34.12 15.36 -27.67
N ASP A 20 -35.30 15.30 -27.13
CA ASP A 20 -35.66 16.00 -25.89
C ASP A 20 -35.20 15.16 -24.72
N VAL A 21 -34.42 15.78 -23.83
CA VAL A 21 -33.80 15.07 -22.70
C VAL A 21 -34.08 15.78 -21.38
N ARG A 22 -34.02 15.00 -20.32
CA ARG A 22 -34.02 15.49 -18.94
C ARG A 22 -32.74 14.99 -18.29
N LEU A 23 -31.94 15.94 -17.77
CA LEU A 23 -30.68 15.64 -17.08
C LEU A 23 -30.72 16.20 -15.67
N SER A 24 -30.08 15.51 -14.75
CA SER A 24 -29.89 16.00 -13.37
C SER A 24 -28.42 15.87 -12.98
N GLY A 25 -27.91 16.88 -12.30
CA GLY A 25 -26.52 16.89 -11.89
C GLY A 25 -26.15 18.17 -11.18
N TRP A 26 -24.85 18.38 -11.08
CA TRP A 26 -24.23 19.52 -10.39
C TRP A 26 -23.70 20.51 -11.42
N LEU A 27 -23.90 21.81 -11.15
CA LEU A 27 -23.37 22.87 -11.99
C LEU A 27 -21.86 22.95 -11.74
N HIS A 28 -21.08 22.46 -12.71
CA HIS A 28 -19.64 22.23 -12.52
C HIS A 28 -18.80 23.44 -12.92
N ASN A 29 -18.94 23.89 -14.16
CA ASN A 29 -18.12 24.95 -14.72
C ASN A 29 -19.04 25.91 -15.49
N ARG A 30 -18.66 27.17 -15.52
CA ARG A 30 -19.52 28.21 -16.11
C ARG A 30 -18.69 29.17 -16.95
N ARG A 31 -19.14 29.45 -18.16
CA ARG A 31 -18.53 30.44 -19.05
C ARG A 31 -19.63 31.30 -19.67
N ASP A 32 -19.38 32.59 -19.70
CA ASP A 32 -20.26 33.53 -20.42
C ASP A 32 -19.46 34.03 -21.61
N LEU A 33 -19.93 33.69 -22.82
CA LEU A 33 -19.26 34.04 -24.06
C LEU A 33 -20.23 34.81 -24.93
N GLY A 34 -20.01 36.14 -25.01
CA GLY A 34 -20.86 36.99 -25.81
C GLY A 34 -22.34 37.00 -25.39
N GLY A 35 -22.56 36.88 -24.09
CA GLY A 35 -23.91 36.85 -23.51
C GLY A 35 -24.58 35.52 -23.53
N ILE A 36 -24.00 34.50 -24.16
CA ILE A 36 -24.49 33.13 -24.12
C ILE A 36 -23.85 32.40 -22.96
N LEU A 37 -24.65 31.77 -22.15
CA LEU A 37 -24.20 31.07 -20.96
C LEU A 37 -23.96 29.59 -21.28
N PHE A 38 -22.73 29.13 -21.06
CA PHE A 38 -22.34 27.72 -21.19
C PHE A 38 -22.04 27.18 -19.80
N ILE A 39 -22.69 26.06 -19.44
CA ILE A 39 -22.51 25.43 -18.15
C ILE A 39 -22.23 23.94 -18.36
N ASP A 40 -21.19 23.42 -17.72
CA ASP A 40 -20.96 21.97 -17.69
C ASP A 40 -21.80 21.41 -16.55
N LEU A 41 -22.68 20.46 -16.88
CA LEU A 41 -23.48 19.74 -15.89
C LEU A 41 -22.83 18.38 -15.67
N ARG A 42 -22.49 18.09 -14.41
CA ARG A 42 -21.76 16.87 -14.04
C ARG A 42 -22.66 15.96 -13.21
N ASP A 43 -22.61 14.67 -13.52
CA ASP A 43 -23.16 13.65 -12.62
C ASP A 43 -22.10 12.55 -12.43
N HIS A 44 -22.50 11.43 -11.84
CA HIS A 44 -21.59 10.30 -11.62
C HIS A 44 -20.97 9.78 -12.93
N TYR A 45 -21.68 9.90 -14.04
CA TYR A 45 -21.34 9.26 -15.30
C TYR A 45 -20.53 10.14 -16.24
N GLY A 46 -20.57 11.46 -16.05
CA GLY A 46 -19.82 12.34 -16.93
C GLY A 46 -20.32 13.78 -16.90
N ILE A 47 -19.94 14.51 -17.95
CA ILE A 47 -20.24 15.94 -18.09
C ILE A 47 -20.94 16.16 -19.44
N THR A 48 -22.01 16.98 -19.42
CA THR A 48 -22.68 17.44 -20.63
C THR A 48 -22.73 18.96 -20.61
N GLN A 49 -22.36 19.61 -21.71
CA GLN A 49 -22.43 21.06 -21.82
C GLN A 49 -23.89 21.50 -22.04
N LEU A 50 -24.30 22.45 -21.22
CA LEU A 50 -25.60 23.12 -21.37
C LEU A 50 -25.37 24.49 -22.04
N VAL A 51 -26.35 24.93 -22.85
CA VAL A 51 -26.31 26.27 -23.41
C VAL A 51 -27.65 26.97 -23.13
N ALA A 52 -27.55 28.21 -22.64
CA ALA A 52 -28.74 29.05 -22.40
C ALA A 52 -28.50 30.41 -23.04
N ARG A 53 -29.49 30.87 -23.81
CA ARG A 53 -29.35 32.12 -24.57
C ARG A 53 -29.95 33.27 -23.79
N PRO A 54 -29.41 34.47 -23.94
CA PRO A 54 -29.92 35.65 -23.23
C PRO A 54 -31.38 35.89 -23.59
N GLY A 55 -32.14 36.38 -22.62
CA GLY A 55 -33.56 36.67 -22.80
C GLY A 55 -34.48 35.49 -22.63
N THR A 56 -33.97 34.30 -22.33
CA THR A 56 -34.80 33.11 -22.09
C THR A 56 -35.00 32.90 -20.59
N PRO A 57 -36.12 32.28 -20.17
CA PRO A 57 -36.30 31.91 -18.76
C PRO A 57 -35.20 31.00 -18.25
N ALA A 58 -34.65 30.10 -19.08
CA ALA A 58 -33.57 29.20 -18.71
C ALA A 58 -32.30 29.99 -18.35
N TYR A 59 -31.97 30.99 -19.14
CA TYR A 59 -30.83 31.86 -18.87
C TYR A 59 -30.99 32.55 -17.50
N GLU A 60 -32.15 33.14 -17.27
CA GLU A 60 -32.43 33.85 -16.02
C GLU A 60 -32.35 32.91 -14.82
N ALA A 61 -32.86 31.68 -14.96
CA ALA A 61 -32.84 30.70 -13.90
C ALA A 61 -31.41 30.25 -13.58
N LEU A 62 -30.62 29.91 -14.60
CA LEU A 62 -29.23 29.41 -14.42
C LEU A 62 -28.29 30.51 -13.95
N ASP A 63 -28.49 31.74 -14.42
CA ASP A 63 -27.61 32.85 -14.09
C ASP A 63 -27.54 33.14 -12.58
N LYS A 64 -28.61 32.84 -11.86
CA LYS A 64 -28.74 33.08 -10.41
C LYS A 64 -28.09 32.00 -9.57
N LEU A 65 -27.79 30.83 -10.13
CA LEU A 65 -27.40 29.67 -9.36
C LEU A 65 -25.89 29.63 -9.13
N THR A 66 -25.51 29.16 -7.97
CA THR A 66 -24.10 29.02 -7.59
C THR A 66 -23.54 27.69 -8.11
N LYS A 67 -22.23 27.68 -8.34
CA LYS A 67 -21.49 26.44 -8.67
C LYS A 67 -21.80 25.35 -7.65
N GLU A 68 -21.88 24.14 -8.13
CA GLU A 68 -22.14 22.92 -7.34
C GLU A 68 -23.55 22.86 -6.77
N SER A 69 -24.46 23.74 -7.21
CA SER A 69 -25.88 23.53 -6.97
C SER A 69 -26.37 22.35 -7.82
N THR A 70 -27.31 21.56 -7.29
CA THR A 70 -27.91 20.44 -8.01
C THR A 70 -29.16 20.90 -8.72
N VAL A 71 -29.27 20.57 -10.02
CA VAL A 71 -30.40 20.97 -10.83
C VAL A 71 -30.94 19.81 -11.67
N ARG A 72 -32.20 19.92 -12.05
CA ARG A 72 -32.79 19.15 -13.14
C ARG A 72 -33.02 20.11 -14.29
N ILE A 73 -32.61 19.73 -15.49
CA ILE A 73 -32.89 20.54 -16.67
C ILE A 73 -33.63 19.71 -17.72
N ASP A 74 -34.50 20.35 -18.45
CA ASP A 74 -35.13 19.79 -19.64
C ASP A 74 -34.60 20.59 -20.83
N GLY A 75 -34.26 19.91 -21.92
CA GLY A 75 -33.74 20.59 -23.08
C GLY A 75 -33.67 19.69 -24.29
N LYS A 76 -33.12 20.23 -25.37
CA LYS A 76 -32.95 19.51 -26.62
C LYS A 76 -31.47 19.36 -26.95
N VAL A 77 -31.07 18.16 -27.34
CA VAL A 77 -29.70 17.89 -27.75
C VAL A 77 -29.44 18.54 -29.10
N VAL A 78 -28.39 19.33 -29.20
CA VAL A 78 -27.97 19.98 -30.45
C VAL A 78 -26.48 19.71 -30.67
N SER A 79 -26.07 19.81 -31.95
CA SER A 79 -24.65 19.68 -32.31
C SER A 79 -23.89 20.92 -31.88
N ARG A 80 -22.64 20.75 -31.40
CA ARG A 80 -21.75 21.87 -31.12
C ARG A 80 -21.20 22.51 -32.41
N GLY A 81 -21.26 21.79 -33.53
CA GLY A 81 -20.55 22.16 -34.75
C GLY A 81 -19.10 21.68 -34.73
N ALA A 82 -18.57 21.42 -35.93
CA ALA A 82 -17.26 20.77 -36.04
C ALA A 82 -16.14 21.52 -35.33
N GLU A 83 -16.18 22.85 -35.39
CA GLU A 83 -15.12 23.68 -34.79
C GLU A 83 -15.19 23.78 -33.25
N ASN A 84 -16.32 23.37 -32.67
CA ASN A 84 -16.52 23.50 -31.21
C ASN A 84 -16.55 22.14 -30.48
N VAL A 85 -16.21 21.07 -31.16
CA VAL A 85 -16.16 19.73 -30.56
C VAL A 85 -15.08 19.69 -29.48
N ASN A 86 -15.43 19.16 -28.32
CA ASN A 86 -14.46 18.93 -27.22
C ASN A 86 -14.09 17.45 -27.21
N ALA A 87 -12.93 17.14 -27.75
CA ALA A 87 -12.46 15.76 -27.86
C ALA A 87 -12.14 15.12 -26.51
N ASP A 88 -12.00 15.93 -25.46
CA ASP A 88 -11.69 15.43 -24.12
C ASP A 88 -12.90 14.83 -23.41
N LEU A 89 -14.10 15.06 -23.94
CA LEU A 89 -15.33 14.53 -23.35
C LEU A 89 -16.00 13.54 -24.31
N PRO A 90 -16.47 12.39 -23.81
CA PRO A 90 -17.27 11.48 -24.66
C PRO A 90 -18.53 12.14 -25.22
N THR A 91 -19.10 13.12 -24.49
CA THR A 91 -20.27 13.87 -24.93
C THR A 91 -19.91 15.12 -25.74
N GLY A 92 -18.64 15.30 -26.06
CA GLY A 92 -18.11 16.59 -26.56
C GLY A 92 -18.58 17.03 -27.93
N GLU A 93 -19.31 16.20 -28.70
CA GLU A 93 -19.87 16.57 -29.99
C GLU A 93 -21.21 17.29 -29.86
N VAL A 94 -21.83 17.20 -28.66
CA VAL A 94 -23.18 17.74 -28.45
C VAL A 94 -23.22 18.67 -27.26
N GLU A 95 -24.29 19.44 -27.18
CA GLU A 95 -24.65 20.22 -26.02
C GLU A 95 -26.19 20.19 -25.91
N VAL A 96 -26.71 20.61 -24.75
CA VAL A 96 -28.14 20.64 -24.52
C VAL A 96 -28.61 22.10 -24.45
N GLU A 97 -29.48 22.47 -25.35
CA GLU A 97 -30.14 23.79 -25.31
C GLU A 97 -31.24 23.71 -24.25
N VAL A 98 -31.08 24.47 -23.17
CA VAL A 98 -31.89 24.35 -21.97
C VAL A 98 -33.23 25.06 -22.17
N GLY A 99 -34.33 24.36 -21.85
CA GLY A 99 -35.67 24.93 -21.85
C GLY A 99 -36.20 25.20 -20.46
N GLU A 100 -36.07 24.24 -19.54
CA GLU A 100 -36.62 24.36 -18.19
C GLU A 100 -35.54 23.97 -17.16
N VAL A 101 -35.54 24.67 -16.02
CA VAL A 101 -34.59 24.43 -14.93
C VAL A 101 -35.36 24.30 -13.62
N GLU A 102 -35.06 23.26 -12.85
CA GLU A 102 -35.57 23.11 -11.49
C GLU A 102 -34.37 23.01 -10.55
N LEU A 103 -34.30 23.89 -9.56
CA LEU A 103 -33.27 23.81 -8.52
C LEU A 103 -33.63 22.69 -7.55
N LEU A 104 -32.72 21.72 -7.38
CA LEU A 104 -32.95 20.59 -6.48
C LEU A 104 -32.22 20.80 -5.14
N GLY A 105 -31.04 21.42 -5.17
CA GLY A 105 -30.27 21.70 -3.95
C GLY A 105 -29.30 22.84 -4.19
N ALA A 106 -29.47 23.92 -3.43
CA ALA A 106 -28.61 25.09 -3.56
C ALA A 106 -27.29 24.85 -2.82
N ALA A 107 -26.18 25.29 -3.44
CA ALA A 107 -24.86 25.20 -2.82
C ALA A 107 -24.45 26.55 -2.22
N GLN A 108 -23.88 26.49 -1.02
CA GLN A 108 -23.22 27.64 -0.42
C GLN A 108 -21.86 27.86 -1.08
N PRO A 109 -21.20 29.01 -0.85
CA PRO A 109 -19.85 29.22 -1.38
C PRO A 109 -18.92 28.08 -0.98
N LEU A 110 -18.14 27.60 -1.94
CA LEU A 110 -17.31 26.40 -1.74
C LEU A 110 -16.05 26.73 -0.94
N PRO A 111 -15.63 25.82 -0.04
CA PRO A 111 -14.37 26.02 0.69
C PRO A 111 -13.14 25.82 -0.18
N PHE A 112 -13.27 25.15 -1.32
CA PHE A 112 -12.20 24.99 -2.30
C PHE A 112 -12.82 24.64 -3.66
N THR A 113 -11.99 24.68 -4.69
CA THR A 113 -12.42 24.45 -6.08
C THR A 113 -12.65 22.98 -6.35
N ILE A 114 -13.74 22.66 -7.05
CA ILE A 114 -14.02 21.27 -7.46
C ILE A 114 -13.41 20.96 -8.82
N ASN A 115 -13.44 21.91 -9.75
CA ASN A 115 -13.06 21.68 -11.14
C ASN A 115 -11.56 21.86 -11.42
N ALA A 116 -10.73 21.94 -10.38
CA ALA A 116 -9.29 22.06 -10.52
C ALA A 116 -8.61 21.53 -9.27
N GLU A 117 -7.36 21.09 -9.42
CA GLU A 117 -6.50 20.70 -8.30
C GLU A 117 -5.73 21.94 -7.85
N ASP A 118 -6.10 22.48 -6.71
CA ASP A 118 -5.59 23.77 -6.25
C ASP A 118 -4.70 23.70 -5.01
N GLY A 119 -4.19 22.53 -4.67
CA GLY A 119 -3.23 22.39 -3.57
C GLY A 119 -3.80 22.62 -2.18
N VAL A 120 -5.09 22.40 -2.00
CA VAL A 120 -5.74 22.53 -0.68
C VAL A 120 -5.14 21.51 0.28
N ASN A 121 -4.89 21.91 1.53
CA ASN A 121 -4.31 21.02 2.52
C ASN A 121 -5.26 19.86 2.87
N GLU A 122 -4.67 18.76 3.32
CA GLU A 122 -5.42 17.52 3.55
C GLU A 122 -6.51 17.68 4.61
N GLU A 123 -6.25 18.42 5.68
CA GLU A 123 -7.24 18.64 6.75
C GLU A 123 -8.52 19.24 6.20
N ARG A 124 -8.39 20.26 5.35
CA ARG A 124 -9.55 20.94 4.73
C ARG A 124 -10.28 20.00 3.79
N ARG A 125 -9.53 19.22 3.00
CA ARG A 125 -10.11 18.24 2.10
C ARG A 125 -10.89 17.16 2.85
N LEU A 126 -10.38 16.71 3.99
CA LEU A 126 -11.05 15.68 4.80
C LEU A 126 -12.28 16.22 5.52
N GLU A 127 -12.23 17.49 5.96
CA GLU A 127 -13.38 18.14 6.59
C GLU A 127 -14.57 18.20 5.63
N TYR A 128 -14.29 18.44 4.36
CA TYR A 128 -15.29 18.52 3.29
C TYR A 128 -15.10 17.39 2.28
N ARG A 129 -14.86 16.18 2.77
CA ARG A 129 -14.53 15.03 1.92
C ARG A 129 -15.60 14.78 0.85
N PHE A 130 -16.87 15.01 1.17
CA PHE A 130 -17.95 14.84 0.21
C PHE A 130 -17.81 15.79 -0.99
N LEU A 131 -17.16 16.94 -0.84
CA LEU A 131 -16.83 17.83 -1.95
C LEU A 131 -15.56 17.37 -2.68
N ASP A 132 -14.54 16.95 -1.92
CA ASP A 132 -13.29 16.45 -2.49
C ASP A 132 -13.54 15.24 -3.41
N LEU A 133 -14.51 14.40 -3.02
CA LEU A 133 -14.88 13.21 -3.81
C LEU A 133 -15.56 13.58 -5.14
N ARG A 134 -16.06 14.81 -5.30
CA ARG A 134 -16.60 15.29 -6.58
C ARG A 134 -15.53 15.61 -7.60
N ARG A 135 -14.27 15.81 -7.14
CA ARG A 135 -13.14 16.09 -8.05
C ARG A 135 -12.87 14.88 -8.92
N GLU A 136 -12.47 15.12 -10.17
CA GLU A 136 -12.26 14.05 -11.15
C GLU A 136 -11.26 13.01 -10.65
N ARG A 137 -10.10 13.45 -10.10
CA ARG A 137 -9.08 12.53 -9.62
C ARG A 137 -9.60 11.63 -8.51
N MET A 138 -10.29 12.21 -7.52
CA MET A 138 -10.81 11.45 -6.39
C MET A 138 -11.93 10.50 -6.81
N HIS A 139 -12.83 10.96 -7.69
CA HIS A 139 -13.90 10.12 -8.22
C HIS A 139 -13.30 8.92 -8.95
N ARG A 140 -12.30 9.16 -9.79
CA ARG A 140 -11.59 8.11 -10.53
C ARG A 140 -10.92 7.11 -9.59
N ASN A 141 -10.27 7.58 -8.52
CA ASN A 141 -9.61 6.70 -7.55
C ASN A 141 -10.61 5.78 -6.86
N ILE A 142 -11.76 6.32 -6.45
CA ILE A 142 -12.77 5.50 -5.75
C ILE A 142 -13.41 4.51 -6.72
N MET A 143 -13.66 4.91 -7.96
CA MET A 143 -14.19 3.99 -8.97
C MET A 143 -13.19 2.89 -9.31
N LEU A 144 -11.89 3.22 -9.33
CA LEU A 144 -10.84 2.22 -9.49
C LEU A 144 -10.89 1.20 -8.35
N ARG A 145 -10.97 1.70 -7.11
CA ARG A 145 -11.07 0.82 -5.94
C ARG A 145 -12.26 -0.14 -6.06
N THR A 146 -13.41 0.39 -6.44
CA THR A 146 -14.63 -0.39 -6.61
C THR A 146 -14.42 -1.50 -7.66
N SER A 147 -13.84 -1.15 -8.79
CA SER A 147 -13.60 -2.09 -9.89
C SER A 147 -12.59 -3.17 -9.50
N VAL A 148 -11.52 -2.78 -8.81
CA VAL A 148 -10.48 -3.71 -8.35
C VAL A 148 -11.07 -4.73 -7.38
N ILE A 149 -11.86 -4.27 -6.39
CA ILE A 149 -12.46 -5.18 -5.41
C ILE A 149 -13.44 -6.15 -6.09
N SER A 150 -14.23 -5.65 -7.03
CA SER A 150 -15.15 -6.50 -7.80
C SER A 150 -14.38 -7.57 -8.58
N ALA A 151 -13.28 -7.16 -9.23
CA ALA A 151 -12.43 -8.10 -9.98
C ALA A 151 -11.77 -9.13 -9.07
N MET A 152 -11.31 -8.70 -7.89
CA MET A 152 -10.76 -9.64 -6.90
C MET A 152 -11.75 -10.74 -6.57
N ARG A 153 -13.01 -10.37 -6.30
CA ARG A 153 -14.04 -11.35 -5.97
C ARG A 153 -14.27 -12.33 -7.11
N HIS A 154 -14.42 -11.82 -8.33
CA HIS A 154 -14.68 -12.67 -9.49
C HIS A 154 -13.51 -13.63 -9.75
N LYS A 155 -12.29 -13.11 -9.69
CA LYS A 155 -11.09 -13.90 -9.99
C LYS A 155 -10.85 -14.96 -8.90
N MET A 156 -11.04 -14.63 -7.63
CA MET A 156 -10.88 -15.58 -6.54
C MET A 156 -11.91 -16.71 -6.63
N THR A 157 -13.16 -16.35 -6.93
CA THR A 157 -14.21 -17.35 -7.11
C THR A 157 -13.88 -18.29 -8.29
N ALA A 158 -13.37 -17.73 -9.39
CA ALA A 158 -12.97 -18.52 -10.55
C ALA A 158 -11.81 -19.46 -10.25
N LEU A 159 -10.97 -19.12 -9.26
CA LEU A 159 -9.86 -19.98 -8.81
C LEU A 159 -10.30 -21.04 -7.80
N GLY A 160 -11.60 -21.11 -7.51
CA GLY A 160 -12.15 -22.13 -6.62
C GLY A 160 -12.24 -21.74 -5.15
N PHE A 161 -12.04 -20.46 -4.84
CA PHE A 161 -12.14 -19.97 -3.46
C PHE A 161 -13.58 -19.63 -3.12
N ASN A 162 -13.93 -19.82 -1.85
CA ASN A 162 -15.24 -19.49 -1.31
C ASN A 162 -15.15 -18.28 -0.41
N GLU A 163 -16.00 -17.29 -0.64
CA GLU A 163 -16.02 -16.08 0.17
C GLU A 163 -16.79 -16.33 1.46
N MET A 164 -16.14 -16.16 2.61
CA MET A 164 -16.73 -16.42 3.92
C MET A 164 -16.44 -15.27 4.87
N ALA A 165 -17.46 -14.85 5.60
CA ALA A 165 -17.32 -13.82 6.63
C ALA A 165 -16.84 -14.43 7.94
N THR A 166 -16.11 -13.65 8.72
CA THR A 166 -15.67 -14.02 10.06
C THR A 166 -16.07 -12.90 11.03
N PRO A 167 -16.10 -13.18 12.35
CA PRO A 167 -16.60 -12.19 13.31
C PRO A 167 -15.81 -10.90 13.34
N ILE A 168 -16.53 -9.79 13.51
CA ILE A 168 -15.93 -8.48 13.78
C ILE A 168 -15.77 -8.27 15.30
N LEU A 169 -16.77 -8.69 16.10
CA LEU A 169 -16.65 -8.65 17.56
C LEU A 169 -15.98 -9.95 18.02
N SER A 170 -14.75 -9.83 18.49
CA SER A 170 -13.91 -10.97 18.76
C SER A 170 -13.21 -10.82 20.12
N ALA A 171 -12.34 -11.77 20.43
CA ALA A 171 -11.50 -11.70 21.61
C ALA A 171 -10.25 -10.87 21.31
N THR A 172 -9.62 -10.33 22.34
CA THR A 172 -8.37 -9.59 22.20
C THR A 172 -7.29 -10.50 21.59
N SER A 173 -6.49 -9.92 20.71
CA SER A 173 -5.38 -10.64 20.09
C SER A 173 -4.20 -10.70 21.06
N PRO A 174 -3.58 -11.86 21.23
CA PRO A 174 -2.41 -11.95 22.09
C PRO A 174 -1.12 -11.47 21.41
N GLU A 175 -1.20 -11.01 20.18
CA GLU A 175 -0.04 -10.67 19.37
C GLU A 175 -0.26 -9.39 18.57
N GLY A 176 0.82 -8.83 18.05
CA GLY A 176 0.79 -7.76 17.09
C GLY A 176 0.53 -6.38 17.68
N ALA A 177 -0.20 -5.59 16.92
CA ALA A 177 -0.49 -4.20 17.27
C ALA A 177 -1.49 -4.10 18.42
N ARG A 178 -1.75 -2.87 18.86
CA ARG A 178 -2.78 -2.63 19.87
C ARG A 178 -4.17 -2.87 19.27
N ASP A 179 -5.04 -3.52 20.05
CA ASP A 179 -6.43 -3.74 19.66
C ASP A 179 -7.27 -2.47 19.86
N PHE A 180 -8.25 -2.28 18.98
CA PHE A 180 -9.40 -1.43 19.31
C PHE A 180 -10.39 -2.29 20.10
N VAL A 181 -10.87 -1.79 21.24
CA VAL A 181 -11.73 -2.58 22.11
C VAL A 181 -13.08 -1.92 22.29
N VAL A 182 -14.12 -2.76 22.47
CA VAL A 182 -15.50 -2.34 22.63
C VAL A 182 -16.00 -2.93 23.96
N PRO A 183 -16.45 -2.11 24.90
CA PRO A 183 -16.90 -2.65 26.19
C PRO A 183 -18.21 -3.43 26.05
N SER A 184 -18.33 -4.50 26.84
CA SER A 184 -19.56 -5.31 26.88
C SER A 184 -20.53 -4.71 27.90
N ARG A 185 -21.74 -4.43 27.47
CA ARG A 185 -22.80 -4.00 28.37
C ARG A 185 -23.23 -5.13 29.31
N LEU A 186 -23.23 -6.34 28.79
CA LEU A 186 -23.72 -7.51 29.53
C LEU A 186 -22.71 -8.08 30.53
N HIS A 187 -21.44 -7.84 30.32
CA HIS A 187 -20.37 -8.45 31.11
C HIS A 187 -19.41 -7.36 31.59
N ALA A 188 -19.67 -6.85 32.78
CA ALA A 188 -18.90 -5.74 33.36
C ALA A 188 -17.41 -6.05 33.39
N GLY A 189 -16.60 -5.11 32.95
CA GLY A 189 -15.15 -5.24 32.94
C GLY A 189 -14.61 -6.11 31.81
N ARG A 190 -15.46 -6.56 30.89
CA ARG A 190 -15.05 -7.36 29.75
C ARG A 190 -15.26 -6.59 28.45
N PHE A 191 -14.40 -6.86 27.48
CA PHE A 191 -14.36 -6.12 26.21
C PHE A 191 -14.30 -7.09 25.04
N TYR A 192 -14.99 -6.76 23.97
CA TYR A 192 -14.71 -7.32 22.66
C TYR A 192 -13.55 -6.55 22.05
N ALA A 193 -12.82 -7.18 21.15
CA ALA A 193 -11.83 -6.50 20.34
C ALA A 193 -12.26 -6.55 18.88
N LEU A 194 -11.96 -5.48 18.15
CA LEU A 194 -12.10 -5.50 16.68
C LEU A 194 -10.90 -6.25 16.12
N PRO A 195 -11.08 -7.10 15.11
CA PRO A 195 -10.01 -8.00 14.67
C PRO A 195 -8.89 -7.25 13.97
N GLN A 196 -7.65 -7.58 14.33
CA GLN A 196 -6.48 -7.06 13.62
C GLN A 196 -6.34 -7.70 12.24
N ALA A 197 -6.80 -8.93 12.13
CA ALA A 197 -6.98 -9.72 10.92
C ALA A 197 -7.73 -10.97 11.33
N PRO A 198 -8.44 -11.65 10.43
CA PRO A 198 -9.17 -12.86 10.83
C PRO A 198 -8.29 -14.10 10.86
N GLN A 199 -7.06 -13.98 11.36
CA GLN A 199 -6.05 -15.05 11.29
C GLN A 199 -6.49 -16.34 11.94
N GLN A 200 -6.96 -16.26 13.18
CA GLN A 200 -7.38 -17.50 13.88
C GLN A 200 -8.63 -18.09 13.24
N PHE A 201 -9.57 -17.24 12.84
CA PHE A 201 -10.81 -17.74 12.26
C PHE A 201 -10.60 -18.41 10.91
N LYS A 202 -9.71 -17.90 10.06
CA LYS A 202 -9.48 -18.55 8.78
C LYS A 202 -8.78 -19.90 8.96
N GLN A 203 -7.90 -20.03 9.95
CA GLN A 203 -7.31 -21.32 10.29
C GLN A 203 -8.37 -22.28 10.84
N LEU A 204 -9.29 -21.79 11.67
CA LEU A 204 -10.40 -22.62 12.16
C LEU A 204 -11.30 -23.08 11.01
N LEU A 205 -11.48 -22.26 9.97
CA LEU A 205 -12.23 -22.69 8.79
C LEU A 205 -11.54 -23.87 8.10
N MET A 206 -10.19 -23.87 8.04
CA MET A 206 -9.46 -24.99 7.47
C MET A 206 -9.67 -26.26 8.32
N ILE A 207 -9.59 -26.11 9.64
CA ILE A 207 -9.83 -27.23 10.57
C ILE A 207 -11.28 -27.71 10.46
N SER A 208 -12.19 -26.79 10.12
CA SER A 208 -13.62 -27.13 9.93
C SER A 208 -13.90 -27.89 8.63
N GLY A 209 -12.87 -28.08 7.79
CA GLY A 209 -13.00 -28.88 6.58
C GLY A 209 -13.18 -28.10 5.30
N PHE A 210 -13.09 -26.77 5.34
CA PHE A 210 -13.15 -25.96 4.13
C PHE A 210 -11.78 -25.92 3.47
N ASP A 211 -11.75 -25.86 2.15
CA ASP A 211 -10.49 -26.05 1.41
C ASP A 211 -9.83 -24.76 0.97
N ARG A 212 -10.60 -23.85 0.40
CA ARG A 212 -10.09 -22.57 -0.10
C ARG A 212 -11.03 -21.45 0.32
N TYR A 213 -10.50 -20.56 1.14
CA TYR A 213 -11.27 -19.44 1.72
C TYR A 213 -10.68 -18.12 1.27
N PHE A 214 -11.56 -17.14 1.03
CA PHE A 214 -11.15 -15.74 0.99
C PHE A 214 -12.24 -14.85 1.55
N GLN A 215 -11.84 -13.63 1.92
CA GLN A 215 -12.79 -12.54 2.14
C GLN A 215 -12.08 -11.21 1.93
N ILE A 216 -12.86 -10.17 1.63
CA ILE A 216 -12.36 -8.79 1.66
C ILE A 216 -12.58 -8.35 3.11
N ALA A 217 -11.58 -8.55 3.94
CA ALA A 217 -11.70 -8.52 5.38
C ALA A 217 -11.40 -7.13 5.95
N PRO A 218 -12.34 -6.54 6.73
CA PRO A 218 -12.00 -5.33 7.47
C PRO A 218 -11.05 -5.68 8.62
N CYS A 219 -10.00 -4.90 8.77
CA CYS A 219 -8.96 -5.10 9.76
C CYS A 219 -8.78 -3.80 10.54
N PHE A 220 -8.48 -3.93 11.84
CA PHE A 220 -8.42 -2.79 12.75
C PHE A 220 -7.17 -2.88 13.60
N ARG A 221 -6.28 -1.89 13.48
CA ARG A 221 -5.06 -1.84 14.29
C ARG A 221 -4.86 -0.42 14.78
N ASP A 222 -4.65 -0.28 16.08
CA ASP A 222 -4.42 1.03 16.68
C ASP A 222 -2.95 1.38 16.54
N GLU A 223 -2.61 1.87 15.36
CA GLU A 223 -1.24 2.20 14.94
C GLU A 223 -1.19 3.61 14.36
N ASP A 224 -0.01 4.20 14.39
CA ASP A 224 0.20 5.52 13.80
C ASP A 224 0.08 5.46 12.28
N ALA A 225 -0.46 6.53 11.71
CA ALA A 225 -0.62 6.66 10.26
C ALA A 225 0.72 6.79 9.55
N ARG A 226 0.77 6.26 8.32
CA ARG A 226 1.87 6.49 7.37
C ARG A 226 1.25 6.67 5.99
N ALA A 227 2.08 7.04 5.02
CA ALA A 227 1.59 7.17 3.64
C ALA A 227 0.99 5.86 3.11
N ASP A 228 1.56 4.72 3.53
CA ASP A 228 1.12 3.40 3.11
C ASP A 228 0.32 2.65 4.18
N ARG A 229 -0.11 3.34 5.24
CA ARG A 229 -0.82 2.70 6.37
C ARG A 229 -1.86 3.66 6.95
N SER A 230 -3.12 3.24 6.88
CA SER A 230 -4.23 3.96 7.51
C SER A 230 -4.19 3.79 9.03
N PRO A 231 -4.46 4.84 9.80
CA PRO A 231 -4.59 4.66 11.24
C PRO A 231 -5.95 4.01 11.53
N GLY A 232 -5.93 2.81 12.08
CA GLY A 232 -7.14 2.14 12.49
C GLY A 232 -7.63 1.12 11.49
N GLU A 233 -8.52 1.52 10.60
CA GLU A 233 -9.28 0.61 9.73
C GLU A 233 -8.65 0.49 8.34
N PHE A 234 -8.54 -0.75 7.85
CA PHE A 234 -8.08 -1.03 6.48
C PHE A 234 -8.64 -2.38 6.04
N TYR A 235 -8.40 -2.75 4.78
CA TYR A 235 -8.97 -3.97 4.21
C TYR A 235 -7.88 -4.86 3.65
N GLN A 236 -8.05 -6.17 3.81
CA GLN A 236 -7.18 -7.17 3.21
C GLN A 236 -7.99 -8.10 2.33
N LEU A 237 -7.38 -8.56 1.24
CA LEU A 237 -7.84 -9.77 0.57
C LEU A 237 -7.27 -10.93 1.37
N ASP A 238 -8.07 -11.50 2.26
CA ASP A 238 -7.61 -12.51 3.20
C ASP A 238 -7.83 -13.89 2.62
N VAL A 239 -6.80 -14.75 2.64
CA VAL A 239 -6.79 -16.01 1.91
C VAL A 239 -6.20 -17.12 2.80
N GLU A 240 -6.82 -18.31 2.78
CA GLU A 240 -6.26 -19.49 3.42
C GLU A 240 -6.65 -20.73 2.63
N MET A 241 -5.75 -21.73 2.59
CA MET A 241 -5.91 -22.95 1.80
C MET A 241 -5.45 -24.16 2.61
N SER A 242 -6.16 -25.28 2.47
CA SER A 242 -5.80 -26.55 3.11
C SER A 242 -5.00 -27.44 2.15
N PHE A 243 -4.16 -28.31 2.73
CA PHE A 243 -3.38 -29.32 2.01
C PHE A 243 -2.48 -28.68 0.96
N VAL A 244 -1.69 -27.67 1.39
CA VAL A 244 -0.83 -26.90 0.50
C VAL A 244 0.60 -26.82 1.02
N GLU A 245 1.52 -26.65 0.08
CA GLU A 245 2.88 -26.19 0.30
C GLU A 245 3.00 -24.75 -0.20
N GLN A 246 4.15 -24.14 0.01
CA GLN A 246 4.38 -22.73 -0.30
C GLN A 246 4.02 -22.37 -1.75
N GLU A 247 4.50 -23.15 -2.73
CA GLU A 247 4.22 -22.85 -4.13
C GLU A 247 2.73 -22.99 -4.48
N ASP A 248 1.99 -23.79 -3.75
CA ASP A 248 0.54 -23.92 -3.96
C ASP A 248 -0.20 -22.63 -3.56
N VAL A 249 0.35 -21.90 -2.60
CA VAL A 249 -0.19 -20.59 -2.23
C VAL A 249 0.24 -19.54 -3.26
N PHE A 250 1.48 -19.58 -3.72
CA PHE A 250 2.03 -18.60 -4.65
C PHE A 250 1.29 -18.59 -5.99
N GLN A 251 0.96 -19.74 -6.54
CA GLN A 251 0.43 -19.83 -7.89
C GLN A 251 -0.87 -19.04 -8.10
N PRO A 252 -1.92 -19.23 -7.28
CA PRO A 252 -3.15 -18.44 -7.50
C PRO A 252 -2.95 -16.95 -7.21
N ILE A 253 -2.13 -16.61 -6.22
CA ILE A 253 -1.90 -15.20 -5.88
C ILE A 253 -1.09 -14.51 -6.99
N GLU A 254 -0.08 -15.19 -7.52
CA GLU A 254 0.72 -14.65 -8.61
C GLU A 254 -0.14 -14.41 -9.85
N LYS A 255 -1.01 -15.35 -10.18
CA LYS A 255 -1.96 -15.21 -11.29
C LYS A 255 -2.90 -14.02 -11.05
N LEU A 256 -3.46 -13.93 -9.82
CA LEU A 256 -4.38 -12.84 -9.47
C LEU A 256 -3.69 -11.48 -9.62
N MET A 257 -2.50 -11.33 -9.04
CA MET A 257 -1.79 -10.05 -9.07
C MET A 257 -1.42 -9.66 -10.50
N THR A 258 -0.95 -10.62 -11.29
CA THR A 258 -0.61 -10.34 -12.68
C THR A 258 -1.83 -9.81 -13.44
N GLU A 259 -2.96 -10.50 -13.30
CA GLU A 259 -4.18 -10.09 -14.02
C GLU A 259 -4.72 -8.75 -13.55
N LEU A 260 -4.75 -8.51 -12.23
CA LEU A 260 -5.24 -7.24 -11.68
C LEU A 260 -4.37 -6.07 -12.15
N PHE A 261 -3.06 -6.23 -12.06
CA PHE A 261 -2.16 -5.13 -12.38
C PHE A 261 -2.08 -4.88 -13.89
N GLU A 262 -2.25 -5.92 -14.70
CA GLU A 262 -2.36 -5.71 -16.15
C GLU A 262 -3.67 -5.04 -16.52
N GLU A 263 -4.78 -5.44 -15.91
CA GLU A 263 -6.10 -4.88 -16.22
C GLU A 263 -6.24 -3.43 -15.75
N PHE A 264 -5.76 -3.13 -14.55
CA PHE A 264 -6.01 -1.83 -13.91
C PHE A 264 -4.78 -0.93 -13.80
N GLY A 265 -3.67 -1.35 -14.35
CA GLY A 265 -2.40 -0.66 -14.19
C GLY A 265 -2.12 0.46 -15.19
N GLY A 266 -3.10 0.83 -16.03
CA GLY A 266 -2.91 1.93 -16.98
C GLY A 266 -1.86 1.65 -18.03
N GLY A 267 -1.73 0.41 -18.48
CA GLY A 267 -0.79 0.03 -19.52
C GLY A 267 0.62 -0.28 -19.02
N ARG A 268 0.87 -0.16 -17.74
CA ARG A 268 2.18 -0.52 -17.18
C ARG A 268 2.36 -2.04 -17.21
N HIS A 269 3.55 -2.48 -17.56
CA HIS A 269 3.86 -3.90 -17.77
C HIS A 269 4.08 -4.62 -16.44
N VAL A 270 3.57 -5.84 -16.32
CA VAL A 270 3.85 -6.72 -15.18
C VAL A 270 4.85 -7.78 -15.62
N THR A 271 6.02 -7.83 -14.96
CA THR A 271 7.03 -8.86 -15.29
C THR A 271 6.68 -10.15 -14.56
N SER A 272 6.76 -11.26 -15.28
CA SER A 272 6.51 -12.59 -14.71
C SER A 272 7.46 -13.61 -15.33
N PRO A 273 7.74 -14.72 -14.65
CA PRO A 273 7.28 -15.06 -13.30
C PRO A 273 7.93 -14.18 -12.22
N PHE A 274 7.33 -14.13 -11.04
CA PHE A 274 7.87 -13.35 -9.93
C PHE A 274 9.07 -14.09 -9.35
N PRO A 275 10.24 -13.44 -9.23
CA PRO A 275 11.39 -14.13 -8.61
C PRO A 275 11.12 -14.45 -7.15
N ARG A 276 11.68 -15.57 -6.69
CA ARG A 276 11.70 -15.99 -5.29
C ARG A 276 13.08 -15.66 -4.74
N ILE A 277 13.14 -14.71 -3.82
CA ILE A 277 14.41 -14.19 -3.30
C ILE A 277 14.49 -14.53 -1.81
N PRO A 278 15.45 -15.35 -1.38
CA PRO A 278 15.62 -15.60 0.05
C PRO A 278 15.86 -14.31 0.83
N PHE A 279 15.31 -14.23 2.02
CA PHE A 279 15.40 -13.04 2.88
C PHE A 279 16.86 -12.55 3.02
N ARG A 280 17.78 -13.48 3.33
CA ARG A 280 19.19 -13.11 3.51
C ARG A 280 19.81 -12.56 2.24
N GLU A 281 19.47 -13.14 1.10
CA GLU A 281 19.94 -12.64 -0.19
C GLU A 281 19.40 -11.24 -0.47
N SER A 282 18.14 -10.99 -0.16
CA SER A 282 17.53 -9.68 -0.36
C SER A 282 18.23 -8.62 0.51
N MET A 283 18.52 -8.95 1.74
CA MET A 283 19.24 -8.02 2.64
C MET A 283 20.64 -7.71 2.12
N LEU A 284 21.32 -8.70 1.58
CA LEU A 284 22.68 -8.50 1.05
C LEU A 284 22.69 -7.71 -0.25
N LYS A 285 21.80 -8.05 -1.19
CA LYS A 285 21.82 -7.47 -2.54
C LYS A 285 21.07 -6.14 -2.65
N TYR A 286 20.03 -5.98 -1.84
CA TYR A 286 19.14 -4.82 -1.97
C TYR A 286 19.07 -3.98 -0.70
N GLY A 287 19.60 -4.46 0.38
CA GLY A 287 19.57 -3.77 1.67
C GLY A 287 18.20 -3.69 2.32
N SER A 288 17.27 -4.53 1.86
CA SER A 288 15.87 -4.45 2.30
C SER A 288 15.18 -5.79 2.08
N ASP A 289 14.17 -6.08 2.89
CA ASP A 289 13.28 -7.21 2.67
C ASP A 289 12.05 -6.83 1.84
N LYS A 290 12.04 -5.61 1.30
CA LYS A 290 11.02 -5.17 0.36
C LYS A 290 11.68 -4.36 -0.77
N PRO A 291 12.46 -5.05 -1.62
CA PRO A 291 13.30 -4.37 -2.61
C PRO A 291 12.48 -3.81 -3.76
N ASP A 292 12.89 -2.63 -4.23
CA ASP A 292 12.35 -2.06 -5.46
C ASP A 292 13.20 -2.57 -6.62
N LEU A 293 12.72 -3.58 -7.32
CA LEU A 293 13.46 -4.21 -8.41
C LEU A 293 13.47 -3.40 -9.70
N ARG A 294 12.79 -2.24 -9.73
CA ARG A 294 12.92 -1.31 -10.84
C ARG A 294 14.32 -0.69 -10.88
N ALA A 295 14.98 -0.61 -9.72
CA ALA A 295 16.36 -0.14 -9.64
C ALA A 295 17.29 -1.29 -10.06
N GLN A 296 17.98 -1.11 -11.17
CA GLN A 296 18.76 -2.16 -11.84
C GLN A 296 20.21 -2.18 -11.35
N LEU A 297 20.40 -2.06 -10.04
CA LEU A 297 21.71 -2.09 -9.39
C LEU A 297 21.63 -3.04 -8.20
N GLU A 298 22.77 -3.65 -7.86
CA GLU A 298 22.86 -4.55 -6.70
C GLU A 298 24.02 -4.14 -5.80
N LEU A 299 23.81 -4.28 -4.50
CA LEU A 299 24.87 -4.16 -3.51
C LEU A 299 25.69 -5.44 -3.49
N VAL A 300 26.96 -5.32 -3.12
CA VAL A 300 27.85 -6.46 -2.94
C VAL A 300 28.49 -6.34 -1.56
N ASP A 301 28.47 -7.43 -0.80
CA ASP A 301 29.12 -7.47 0.52
C ASP A 301 30.63 -7.66 0.30
N ILE A 302 31.39 -6.68 0.75
CA ILE A 302 32.86 -6.70 0.64
C ILE A 302 33.53 -6.62 2.02
N THR A 303 32.81 -7.03 3.06
CA THR A 303 33.29 -6.98 4.43
C THR A 303 34.66 -7.69 4.58
N ASP A 304 34.81 -8.87 3.99
CA ASP A 304 36.03 -9.65 4.10
C ASP A 304 37.24 -9.02 3.42
N VAL A 305 37.01 -8.16 2.41
CA VAL A 305 38.11 -7.46 1.73
C VAL A 305 38.85 -6.52 2.71
N PHE A 306 38.09 -5.98 3.68
CA PHE A 306 38.66 -5.03 4.65
C PHE A 306 38.87 -5.62 6.03
N GLU A 307 38.81 -6.95 6.15
CA GLU A 307 39.12 -7.63 7.40
C GLU A 307 40.62 -7.39 7.72
N GLY A 308 40.91 -6.87 8.92
CA GLY A 308 42.26 -6.54 9.32
C GLY A 308 42.86 -5.31 8.65
N SER A 309 42.05 -4.54 7.94
CA SER A 309 42.48 -3.32 7.23
C SER A 309 42.89 -2.22 8.19
N GLU A 310 43.86 -1.42 7.79
CA GLU A 310 44.23 -0.20 8.50
C GLU A 310 43.29 0.97 8.19
N PHE A 311 42.42 0.84 7.20
CA PHE A 311 41.44 1.89 6.85
C PHE A 311 40.33 1.88 7.91
N LYS A 312 40.44 2.77 8.87
CA LYS A 312 39.57 2.82 10.05
C LYS A 312 38.09 2.95 9.74
N ALA A 313 37.76 3.61 8.64
CA ALA A 313 36.34 3.81 8.25
C ALA A 313 35.65 2.48 7.95
N PHE A 314 36.39 1.46 7.50
CA PHE A 314 35.86 0.16 7.11
C PHE A 314 36.23 -0.97 8.05
N ALA A 315 37.33 -0.83 8.79
CA ALA A 315 37.87 -1.93 9.63
C ALA A 315 36.87 -2.35 10.71
N GLY A 316 36.64 -3.65 10.83
CA GLY A 316 35.75 -4.20 11.85
C GLY A 316 34.28 -3.93 11.64
N LYS A 317 33.88 -3.49 10.45
CA LYS A 317 32.50 -3.15 10.13
C LYS A 317 32.00 -3.99 8.96
N HIS A 318 30.68 -4.10 8.82
CA HIS A 318 30.08 -4.60 7.59
C HIS A 318 30.26 -3.54 6.51
N VAL A 319 30.79 -3.95 5.35
CA VAL A 319 31.07 -3.02 4.25
C VAL A 319 30.29 -3.48 3.01
N ARG A 320 29.51 -2.57 2.46
CA ARG A 320 28.72 -2.82 1.23
C ARG A 320 29.18 -1.89 0.13
N ALA A 321 29.34 -2.43 -1.06
CA ALA A 321 29.69 -1.66 -2.25
C ALA A 321 28.50 -1.62 -3.20
N LEU A 322 28.33 -0.48 -3.86
CA LEU A 322 27.33 -0.31 -4.92
C LEU A 322 28.06 0.11 -6.19
N PRO A 323 28.34 -0.84 -7.09
CA PRO A 323 28.93 -0.47 -8.39
C PRO A 323 27.83 0.09 -9.30
N VAL A 324 28.11 1.23 -9.95
CA VAL A 324 27.17 1.91 -10.84
C VAL A 324 27.85 2.12 -12.19
N PRO A 325 27.34 1.51 -13.27
CA PRO A 325 27.92 1.70 -14.61
C PRO A 325 27.66 3.10 -15.15
N ASP A 326 28.57 3.57 -16.01
CA ASP A 326 28.40 4.73 -16.88
C ASP A 326 28.19 6.05 -16.13
N VAL A 327 28.82 6.21 -14.95
CA VAL A 327 28.70 7.45 -14.18
C VAL A 327 30.04 8.09 -13.83
N ALA A 328 31.18 7.50 -14.23
CA ALA A 328 32.48 8.04 -13.86
C ALA A 328 32.70 9.47 -14.41
N ALA A 329 32.07 9.80 -15.52
CA ALA A 329 32.18 11.11 -16.14
C ALA A 329 31.21 12.14 -15.55
N GLN A 330 30.35 11.76 -14.64
CA GLN A 330 29.43 12.69 -13.99
C GLN A 330 30.22 13.72 -13.19
N SER A 331 29.62 14.91 -13.03
CA SER A 331 30.24 16.00 -12.30
C SER A 331 30.35 15.66 -10.80
N ARG A 332 31.22 16.40 -10.12
CA ARG A 332 31.36 16.28 -8.67
C ARG A 332 30.00 16.49 -7.97
N LYS A 333 29.17 17.35 -8.53
CA LYS A 333 27.83 17.60 -7.99
C LYS A 333 27.00 16.33 -7.88
N PHE A 334 27.07 15.44 -8.87
CA PHE A 334 26.35 14.14 -8.85
C PHE A 334 26.74 13.35 -7.60
N PHE A 335 28.05 13.23 -7.34
CA PHE A 335 28.55 12.46 -6.19
C PHE A 335 28.21 13.15 -4.87
N ASP A 336 28.33 14.48 -4.82
CA ASP A 336 27.99 15.23 -3.61
C ASP A 336 26.51 15.13 -3.26
N GLN A 337 25.64 15.18 -4.26
CA GLN A 337 24.19 15.05 -4.03
C GLN A 337 23.80 13.66 -3.53
N LEU A 338 24.46 12.60 -4.02
CA LEU A 338 24.24 11.27 -3.48
C LEU A 338 24.72 11.18 -2.05
N GLY A 339 25.86 11.81 -1.74
CA GLY A 339 26.35 11.91 -0.37
C GLY A 339 25.39 12.60 0.56
N ASP A 340 24.82 13.73 0.11
CA ASP A 340 23.80 14.46 0.88
C ASP A 340 22.58 13.59 1.13
N PHE A 341 22.14 12.86 0.10
CA PHE A 341 21.01 11.93 0.25
C PHE A 341 21.31 10.87 1.31
N ALA A 342 22.52 10.27 1.27
CA ALA A 342 22.91 9.26 2.24
C ALA A 342 22.88 9.81 3.67
N VAL A 343 23.28 11.06 3.85
CA VAL A 343 23.22 11.71 5.17
C VAL A 343 21.78 11.81 5.66
N THR A 344 20.83 12.12 4.77
CA THR A 344 19.41 12.12 5.16
C THR A 344 18.92 10.76 5.61
N GLN A 345 19.59 9.69 5.19
CA GLN A 345 19.25 8.32 5.58
C GLN A 345 20.01 7.84 6.84
N GLY A 346 20.81 8.70 7.43
CA GLY A 346 21.53 8.41 8.67
C GLY A 346 23.01 8.15 8.52
N ALA A 347 23.56 8.27 7.32
CA ALA A 347 25.01 8.09 7.10
C ALA A 347 25.79 9.33 7.57
N LYS A 348 27.05 9.12 7.91
CA LYS A 348 27.98 10.22 8.21
C LYS A 348 28.51 10.83 6.91
N GLY A 349 28.48 10.07 5.83
CA GLY A 349 28.95 10.46 4.51
C GLY A 349 28.85 9.27 3.57
N LEU A 350 29.26 9.44 2.33
CA LEU A 350 29.22 8.36 1.34
C LEU A 350 30.57 8.30 0.61
N ALA A 351 31.34 7.28 0.89
CA ALA A 351 32.64 7.05 0.24
C ALA A 351 32.42 6.60 -1.21
N TRP A 352 33.30 7.00 -2.11
CA TRP A 352 33.20 6.58 -3.49
C TRP A 352 34.55 6.62 -4.22
N VAL A 353 34.63 5.83 -5.31
CA VAL A 353 35.75 5.89 -6.26
C VAL A 353 35.18 5.84 -7.68
N ARG A 354 35.96 6.33 -8.63
CA ARG A 354 35.70 6.21 -10.07
C ARG A 354 36.70 5.23 -10.69
N VAL A 355 36.28 4.53 -11.74
CA VAL A 355 37.16 3.65 -12.51
C VAL A 355 37.61 4.43 -13.75
N ALA A 356 38.89 4.72 -13.80
CA ALA A 356 39.49 5.46 -14.93
C ALA A 356 39.62 4.56 -16.16
N GLU A 357 40.00 5.20 -17.30
CA GLU A 357 40.16 4.50 -18.58
C GLU A 357 41.17 3.35 -18.50
N ASP A 358 42.22 3.50 -17.68
CA ASP A 358 43.25 2.47 -17.51
C ASP A 358 42.90 1.43 -16.43
N GLY A 359 41.69 1.51 -15.88
CA GLY A 359 41.22 0.60 -14.84
C GLY A 359 41.61 0.99 -13.44
N SER A 360 42.39 2.04 -13.24
CA SER A 360 42.79 2.50 -11.91
C SER A 360 41.59 3.17 -11.22
N LEU A 361 41.63 3.14 -9.88
CA LEU A 361 40.57 3.76 -9.05
C LEU A 361 41.05 5.14 -8.61
N THR A 362 40.19 6.14 -8.80
CA THR A 362 40.46 7.52 -8.36
C THR A 362 39.27 8.00 -7.49
N GLY A 363 39.52 9.00 -6.66
CA GLY A 363 38.46 9.58 -5.84
C GLY A 363 38.85 9.67 -4.38
N PRO A 364 37.93 10.12 -3.53
CA PRO A 364 38.26 10.52 -2.15
C PRO A 364 38.91 9.43 -1.30
N ILE A 365 38.52 8.16 -1.48
CA ILE A 365 39.07 7.08 -0.65
C ILE A 365 40.11 6.23 -1.38
N ALA A 366 40.42 6.56 -2.64
CA ALA A 366 41.36 5.74 -3.41
C ALA A 366 42.69 5.56 -2.74
N LYS A 367 43.22 6.57 -2.06
CA LYS A 367 44.50 6.54 -1.38
C LYS A 367 44.54 5.58 -0.20
N PHE A 368 43.37 5.16 0.32
CA PHE A 368 43.32 4.23 1.46
C PHE A 368 43.22 2.78 1.03
N LEU A 369 43.12 2.52 -0.28
CA LEU A 369 42.97 1.17 -0.83
C LEU A 369 44.34 0.64 -1.22
N THR A 370 44.67 -0.58 -0.76
CA THR A 370 45.90 -1.27 -1.16
C THR A 370 45.72 -1.84 -2.58
N GLU A 371 46.85 -2.24 -3.19
CA GLU A 371 46.81 -2.91 -4.50
C GLU A 371 45.96 -4.18 -4.44
N GLU A 372 46.03 -4.91 -3.33
CA GLU A 372 45.21 -6.11 -3.13
C GLU A 372 43.74 -5.76 -3.06
N ASN A 373 43.38 -4.68 -2.35
CA ASN A 373 41.99 -4.20 -2.28
C ASN A 373 41.49 -3.88 -3.66
N VAL A 374 42.26 -3.13 -4.45
CA VAL A 374 41.87 -2.73 -5.82
C VAL A 374 41.65 -3.95 -6.70
N ALA A 375 42.56 -4.93 -6.65
CA ALA A 375 42.43 -6.14 -7.46
C ALA A 375 41.20 -6.94 -7.10
N GLU A 376 40.94 -7.11 -5.81
CA GLU A 376 39.79 -7.87 -5.34
C GLU A 376 38.48 -7.18 -5.66
N LEU A 377 38.42 -5.86 -5.49
CA LEU A 377 37.23 -5.08 -5.82
C LEU A 377 36.95 -5.14 -7.31
N THR A 378 37.99 -4.97 -8.14
CA THR A 378 37.83 -5.03 -9.61
C THR A 378 37.22 -6.37 -10.03
N LYS A 379 37.71 -7.46 -9.46
CA LYS A 379 37.24 -8.81 -9.77
C LYS A 379 35.80 -9.00 -9.26
N ARG A 380 35.59 -8.73 -7.97
CA ARG A 380 34.32 -9.06 -7.30
C ARG A 380 33.16 -8.20 -7.81
N LEU A 381 33.43 -6.93 -8.12
CA LEU A 381 32.41 -6.00 -8.59
C LEU A 381 32.33 -5.93 -10.12
N SER A 382 33.17 -6.69 -10.82
CA SER A 382 33.25 -6.68 -12.30
C SER A 382 33.45 -5.28 -12.83
N LEU A 383 34.38 -4.54 -12.25
CA LEU A 383 34.58 -3.13 -12.60
C LEU A 383 35.17 -2.97 -13.98
N ALA A 384 34.71 -1.94 -14.68
CA ALA A 384 35.20 -1.54 -15.99
C ALA A 384 35.29 -0.03 -16.03
N ALA A 385 36.08 0.48 -16.97
CA ALA A 385 36.19 1.94 -17.18
C ALA A 385 34.78 2.54 -17.30
N GLY A 386 34.57 3.67 -16.65
CA GLY A 386 33.27 4.35 -16.65
C GLY A 386 32.41 4.03 -15.44
N HIS A 387 32.74 3.01 -14.67
CA HIS A 387 32.01 2.70 -13.44
C HIS A 387 32.39 3.66 -12.31
N ALA A 388 31.49 3.82 -11.36
CA ALA A 388 31.83 4.33 -10.04
C ALA A 388 31.36 3.32 -9.01
N VAL A 389 31.93 3.39 -7.81
CA VAL A 389 31.53 2.52 -6.70
C VAL A 389 31.28 3.40 -5.49
N PHE A 390 30.12 3.18 -4.86
CA PHE A 390 29.77 3.85 -3.60
C PHE A 390 29.89 2.82 -2.48
N PHE A 391 30.29 3.26 -1.29
CA PHE A 391 30.54 2.38 -0.16
C PHE A 391 29.81 2.83 1.09
N GLY A 392 29.28 1.86 1.83
CA GLY A 392 28.78 2.11 3.19
C GLY A 392 29.41 1.13 4.15
N ALA A 393 29.59 1.55 5.40
CA ALA A 393 30.19 0.71 6.43
C ALA A 393 29.50 0.99 7.76
N GLY A 394 29.26 -0.06 8.55
CA GLY A 394 28.62 0.06 9.85
C GLY A 394 28.06 -1.25 10.33
N GLU A 395 27.13 -1.16 11.29
CA GLU A 395 26.38 -2.32 11.76
C GLU A 395 25.50 -2.84 10.62
N PHE A 396 25.25 -4.15 10.60
CA PHE A 396 24.59 -4.82 9.49
C PHE A 396 23.26 -4.14 9.10
N ASP A 397 22.37 -3.96 10.08
CA ASP A 397 21.03 -3.41 9.77
C ASP A 397 21.11 -1.95 9.33
N GLU A 398 21.96 -1.17 9.98
CA GLU A 398 22.12 0.25 9.66
C GLU A 398 22.69 0.44 8.25
N VAL A 399 23.77 -0.27 7.92
CA VAL A 399 24.40 -0.13 6.60
C VAL A 399 23.48 -0.66 5.49
N SER A 400 22.72 -1.73 5.78
CA SER A 400 21.74 -2.26 4.83
C SER A 400 20.68 -1.21 4.51
N LYS A 401 20.11 -0.59 5.54
CA LYS A 401 19.08 0.43 5.36
C LYS A 401 19.60 1.61 4.54
N ILE A 402 20.77 2.12 4.89
CA ILE A 402 21.36 3.28 4.20
C ILE A 402 21.70 2.93 2.75
N MET A 403 22.42 1.85 2.53
CA MET A 403 22.87 1.49 1.18
C MET A 403 21.72 1.00 0.32
N GLY A 404 20.69 0.39 0.92
CA GLY A 404 19.47 0.04 0.19
C GLY A 404 18.78 1.28 -0.37
N ALA A 405 18.69 2.34 0.43
CA ALA A 405 18.12 3.60 -0.03
C ALA A 405 19.00 4.27 -1.09
N VAL A 406 20.32 4.26 -0.89
CA VAL A 406 21.27 4.82 -1.86
C VAL A 406 21.18 4.08 -3.20
N ARG A 407 21.00 2.76 -3.16
CA ARG A 407 20.85 1.94 -4.38
C ARG A 407 19.72 2.47 -5.27
N VAL A 408 18.55 2.70 -4.66
CA VAL A 408 17.39 3.17 -5.41
C VAL A 408 17.62 4.59 -5.93
N GLU A 409 18.13 5.47 -5.07
CA GLU A 409 18.37 6.86 -5.45
C GLU A 409 19.43 6.97 -6.56
N ALA A 410 20.51 6.19 -6.45
CA ALA A 410 21.57 6.18 -7.47
C ALA A 410 21.02 5.67 -8.81
N ALA A 411 20.18 4.63 -8.78
CA ALA A 411 19.57 4.10 -9.99
C ALA A 411 18.73 5.16 -10.70
N LYS A 412 17.94 5.91 -9.94
CA LYS A 412 17.09 6.97 -10.49
C LYS A 412 17.96 8.07 -11.12
N ARG A 413 18.99 8.52 -10.42
CA ARG A 413 19.84 9.62 -10.90
C ARG A 413 20.74 9.21 -12.07
N ALA A 414 21.10 7.93 -12.14
CA ALA A 414 22.05 7.43 -13.15
C ALA A 414 21.36 6.79 -14.37
N GLY A 415 20.03 6.80 -14.42
CA GLY A 415 19.32 6.22 -15.57
C GLY A 415 19.24 4.71 -15.56
N HIS A 416 19.39 4.07 -14.40
CA HIS A 416 19.30 2.62 -14.24
C HIS A 416 18.02 2.20 -13.53
N PHE A 417 16.95 2.96 -13.72
CA PHE A 417 15.66 2.74 -13.07
C PHE A 417 14.60 2.54 -14.15
N GLU A 418 13.88 1.42 -14.07
CA GLU A 418 12.82 1.13 -15.04
C GLU A 418 11.57 1.95 -14.75
N GLU A 419 10.99 2.49 -15.82
CA GLU A 419 9.74 3.23 -15.75
C GLU A 419 8.60 2.35 -16.28
N ASN A 420 7.37 2.65 -15.86
CA ASN A 420 6.15 2.05 -16.41
C ASN A 420 6.13 0.54 -16.29
N VAL A 421 6.56 0.03 -15.13
CA VAL A 421 6.61 -1.41 -14.88
C VAL A 421 6.20 -1.70 -13.44
N PHE A 422 5.58 -2.86 -13.24
CA PHE A 422 5.35 -3.43 -11.91
C PHE A 422 6.27 -4.62 -11.76
N ARG A 423 7.28 -4.47 -10.90
CA ARG A 423 8.23 -5.54 -10.59
C ARG A 423 7.84 -6.19 -9.26
N PHE A 424 7.24 -7.36 -9.34
CA PHE A 424 6.89 -8.16 -8.17
C PHE A 424 8.02 -9.11 -7.81
N CYS A 425 8.10 -9.46 -6.54
CA CYS A 425 8.90 -10.60 -6.09
C CYS A 425 8.29 -11.20 -4.84
N TRP A 426 8.69 -12.45 -4.57
CA TRP A 426 8.42 -13.11 -3.30
C TRP A 426 9.71 -13.09 -2.49
N ILE A 427 9.62 -12.66 -1.24
CA ILE A 427 10.73 -12.80 -0.30
C ILE A 427 10.41 -14.05 0.51
N VAL A 428 11.35 -15.00 0.54
CA VAL A 428 11.12 -16.33 1.12
C VAL A 428 12.22 -16.66 2.13
N ASP A 429 12.09 -17.80 2.80
CA ASP A 429 13.12 -18.32 3.71
C ASP A 429 13.49 -17.32 4.80
N PHE A 430 12.48 -16.76 5.45
CA PHE A 430 12.72 -15.87 6.60
C PHE A 430 13.29 -16.66 7.76
N PRO A 431 14.20 -16.07 8.53
CA PRO A 431 14.68 -16.74 9.75
C PRO A 431 13.56 -16.85 10.78
N MET A 432 13.48 -17.99 11.48
CA MET A 432 12.50 -18.18 12.55
C MET A 432 12.84 -17.31 13.76
N TYR A 433 14.11 -17.21 14.07
CA TYR A 433 14.58 -16.59 15.32
C TYR A 433 15.65 -15.55 15.05
N GLU A 434 15.74 -14.60 15.99
CA GLU A 434 16.81 -13.62 16.02
C GLU A 434 17.33 -13.51 17.45
N LYS A 435 18.54 -12.99 17.60
CA LYS A 435 19.16 -12.79 18.88
C LYS A 435 19.08 -11.31 19.26
N ASP A 436 18.54 -11.02 20.44
CA ASP A 436 18.50 -9.67 20.97
C ASP A 436 19.94 -9.29 21.34
N GLU A 437 20.45 -8.23 20.75
CA GLU A 437 21.85 -7.81 20.95
C GLU A 437 22.13 -7.34 22.37
N GLU A 438 21.14 -6.79 23.05
CA GLU A 438 21.33 -6.28 24.43
C GLU A 438 21.26 -7.41 25.47
N THR A 439 20.26 -8.28 25.33
CA THR A 439 20.01 -9.32 26.35
C THR A 439 20.63 -10.67 26.00
N GLY A 440 20.97 -10.88 24.72
CA GLY A 440 21.48 -12.17 24.24
C GLY A 440 20.41 -13.24 24.11
N LYS A 441 19.15 -12.89 24.35
CA LYS A 441 18.05 -13.86 24.30
C LYS A 441 17.62 -14.12 22.86
N ILE A 442 17.21 -15.37 22.61
CA ILE A 442 16.62 -15.79 21.34
C ILE A 442 15.12 -15.48 21.40
N ASP A 443 14.62 -14.85 20.36
CA ASP A 443 13.17 -14.61 20.22
C ASP A 443 12.78 -14.78 18.75
N PHE A 444 11.49 -14.83 18.49
CA PHE A 444 11.01 -14.93 17.13
C PHE A 444 11.42 -13.70 16.31
N SER A 445 11.83 -13.95 15.08
CA SER A 445 12.23 -12.88 14.16
C SER A 445 11.03 -12.19 13.53
N HIS A 446 10.05 -12.97 13.09
CA HIS A 446 8.87 -12.47 12.39
C HIS A 446 7.62 -13.16 12.96
N ASN A 447 6.94 -13.97 12.16
CA ASN A 447 5.68 -14.59 12.57
C ASN A 447 5.95 -15.90 13.36
N PRO A 448 5.61 -15.95 14.64
CA PRO A 448 5.87 -17.15 15.46
C PRO A 448 5.03 -18.36 15.08
N PHE A 449 3.98 -18.17 14.28
CA PHE A 449 3.06 -19.26 13.94
C PHE A 449 3.37 -19.92 12.60
N SER A 450 4.52 -19.59 12.01
CA SER A 450 4.99 -20.22 10.78
C SER A 450 5.55 -21.60 11.09
N MET A 451 5.36 -22.52 10.14
CA MET A 451 5.97 -23.85 10.27
C MET A 451 7.48 -23.72 10.04
N PRO A 452 8.32 -24.18 10.97
CA PRO A 452 9.76 -24.18 10.72
C PRO A 452 10.12 -25.18 9.61
N GLN A 453 11.04 -24.81 8.75
CA GLN A 453 11.56 -25.73 7.74
C GLN A 453 12.32 -26.84 8.46
N GLY A 454 12.03 -28.08 8.12
CA GLY A 454 12.60 -29.22 8.81
C GLY A 454 11.83 -29.68 10.05
N GLY A 455 10.78 -28.95 10.42
CA GLY A 455 9.86 -29.36 11.48
C GLY A 455 10.51 -29.56 12.85
N LEU A 456 10.02 -30.53 13.58
CA LEU A 456 10.49 -30.81 14.96
C LEU A 456 11.98 -31.15 14.99
N GLU A 457 12.46 -31.93 14.01
CA GLU A 457 13.86 -32.31 13.95
C GLU A 457 14.77 -31.07 13.89
N ALA A 458 14.41 -30.08 13.06
CA ALA A 458 15.18 -28.85 12.95
C ALA A 458 15.21 -28.11 14.29
N LEU A 459 14.07 -28.03 14.97
CA LEU A 459 13.99 -27.35 16.27
C LEU A 459 14.85 -28.05 17.33
N GLU A 460 14.99 -29.38 17.23
CA GLU A 460 15.76 -30.16 18.19
C GLU A 460 17.26 -30.17 17.90
N THR A 461 17.67 -30.04 16.64
CA THR A 461 19.06 -30.32 16.25
C THR A 461 19.81 -29.13 15.67
N GLN A 462 19.14 -28.11 15.12
CA GLN A 462 19.81 -26.98 14.49
C GLN A 462 20.01 -25.83 15.48
N ASP A 463 21.02 -25.02 15.23
CA ASP A 463 21.17 -23.75 15.92
C ASP A 463 19.91 -22.92 15.61
N PRO A 464 19.21 -22.37 16.63
CA PRO A 464 18.01 -21.58 16.37
C PRO A 464 18.20 -20.48 15.33
N LEU A 465 19.36 -19.83 15.29
CA LEU A 465 19.60 -18.75 14.34
C LEU A 465 19.74 -19.23 12.89
N ASP A 466 19.90 -20.54 12.69
CA ASP A 466 19.98 -21.13 11.34
C ASP A 466 18.64 -21.69 10.85
N ILE A 467 17.62 -21.75 11.71
CA ILE A 467 16.32 -22.32 11.35
C ILE A 467 15.54 -21.29 10.53
N LEU A 468 15.05 -21.73 9.37
CA LEU A 468 14.21 -20.89 8.50
C LEU A 468 12.74 -21.28 8.67
N GLY A 469 11.85 -20.31 8.48
CA GLY A 469 10.41 -20.58 8.49
C GLY A 469 9.88 -20.65 7.08
N TRP A 470 8.74 -21.35 6.92
CA TRP A 470 7.96 -21.33 5.69
C TRP A 470 7.12 -20.03 5.70
N GLN A 471 7.83 -18.91 5.67
CA GLN A 471 7.26 -17.57 5.66
C GLN A 471 7.61 -16.89 4.35
N TYR A 472 6.72 -16.01 3.89
CA TYR A 472 6.92 -15.31 2.63
C TYR A 472 6.19 -13.98 2.63
N ASP A 473 6.78 -13.01 1.90
CA ASP A 473 6.14 -11.73 1.61
C ASP A 473 6.02 -11.59 0.10
N ILE A 474 4.97 -10.91 -0.35
CA ILE A 474 4.88 -10.47 -1.74
C ILE A 474 5.11 -8.96 -1.77
N VAL A 475 6.00 -8.53 -2.66
CA VAL A 475 6.47 -7.15 -2.75
C VAL A 475 6.29 -6.68 -4.19
N CYS A 476 5.84 -5.44 -4.35
CA CYS A 476 5.74 -4.80 -5.68
C CYS A 476 6.33 -3.41 -5.60
N ASN A 477 7.34 -3.15 -6.44
CA ASN A 477 7.94 -1.82 -6.55
C ASN A 477 8.35 -1.25 -5.18
N GLY A 478 8.93 -2.09 -4.33
CA GLY A 478 9.40 -1.66 -3.02
C GLY A 478 8.31 -1.58 -1.94
N VAL A 479 7.10 -2.01 -2.26
CA VAL A 479 5.98 -1.98 -1.30
C VAL A 479 5.60 -3.42 -0.94
N GLU A 480 5.62 -3.72 0.35
CA GLU A 480 5.16 -5.02 0.84
C GLU A 480 3.64 -5.05 0.76
N LEU A 481 3.11 -5.91 -0.11
CA LEU A 481 1.65 -6.04 -0.24
C LEU A 481 1.07 -7.00 0.78
N SER A 482 1.84 -7.99 1.19
CA SER A 482 1.36 -8.99 2.15
C SER A 482 2.50 -9.82 2.71
N SER A 483 2.26 -10.33 3.92
CA SER A 483 3.01 -11.45 4.49
C SER A 483 2.09 -12.66 4.57
N GLY A 484 2.68 -13.84 4.52
CA GLY A 484 1.96 -15.09 4.68
C GLY A 484 2.88 -16.18 5.20
N ALA A 485 2.32 -17.36 5.38
CA ALA A 485 3.09 -18.49 5.89
C ALA A 485 2.34 -19.81 5.64
N ILE A 486 3.10 -20.89 5.59
CA ILE A 486 2.57 -22.22 5.87
C ILE A 486 2.54 -22.30 7.38
N ARG A 487 1.36 -22.58 7.94
CA ARG A 487 1.15 -22.45 9.38
C ARG A 487 1.69 -23.65 10.15
N ASN A 488 2.09 -23.39 11.37
CA ASN A 488 2.47 -24.46 12.30
C ASN A 488 1.18 -25.03 12.89
N HIS A 489 0.75 -26.16 12.37
CA HIS A 489 -0.54 -26.77 12.72
C HIS A 489 -0.38 -27.95 13.67
N GLU A 490 0.85 -28.22 14.13
CA GLU A 490 1.14 -29.36 15.00
C GLU A 490 1.48 -28.86 16.40
N PRO A 491 0.67 -29.25 17.42
CA PRO A 491 0.85 -28.70 18.77
C PRO A 491 2.25 -28.88 19.35
N GLU A 492 2.88 -30.05 19.17
CA GLU A 492 4.19 -30.30 19.76
C GLU A 492 5.28 -29.45 19.09
N ILE A 493 5.17 -29.21 17.79
CA ILE A 493 6.11 -28.32 17.08
C ILE A 493 5.92 -26.88 17.58
N MET A 494 4.67 -26.47 17.74
CA MET A 494 4.37 -25.12 18.22
C MET A 494 4.91 -24.87 19.62
N LEU A 495 4.66 -25.83 20.53
CA LEU A 495 5.17 -25.71 21.91
C LEU A 495 6.69 -25.66 21.96
N LYS A 496 7.37 -26.50 21.15
CA LYS A 496 8.83 -26.52 21.09
C LYS A 496 9.35 -25.21 20.50
N ALA A 497 8.72 -24.66 19.46
CA ALA A 497 9.14 -23.39 18.86
C ALA A 497 9.09 -22.26 19.89
N PHE A 498 8.02 -22.20 20.67
CA PHE A 498 7.87 -21.17 21.71
C PHE A 498 8.84 -21.39 22.88
N GLU A 499 9.15 -22.65 23.22
CA GLU A 499 10.12 -22.98 24.24
C GLU A 499 11.49 -22.39 23.91
N ILE A 500 11.93 -22.53 22.66
CA ILE A 500 13.21 -21.98 22.18
C ILE A 500 13.23 -20.46 22.37
N ALA A 501 12.10 -19.79 22.18
CA ALA A 501 11.97 -18.34 22.37
C ALA A 501 11.80 -17.92 23.83
N GLY A 502 11.87 -18.87 24.77
CA GLY A 502 11.81 -18.59 26.20
C GLY A 502 10.44 -18.62 26.83
N TYR A 503 9.42 -19.10 26.12
CA TYR A 503 8.06 -19.22 26.66
C TYR A 503 7.86 -20.63 27.20
N ASP A 504 7.40 -20.75 28.44
CA ASP A 504 7.14 -22.08 28.98
C ASP A 504 5.81 -22.62 28.45
N ARG A 505 5.68 -23.95 28.53
CA ARG A 505 4.54 -24.67 27.98
C ARG A 505 3.20 -24.17 28.55
N GLU A 506 3.13 -23.96 29.86
CA GLU A 506 1.92 -23.51 30.52
C GLU A 506 1.46 -22.14 30.00
N THR A 507 2.37 -21.21 29.83
CA THR A 507 2.08 -19.88 29.30
C THR A 507 1.50 -19.98 27.89
N VAL A 508 2.09 -20.80 27.04
CA VAL A 508 1.63 -20.97 25.65
C VAL A 508 0.27 -21.64 25.62
N GLU A 509 0.05 -22.67 26.45
CA GLU A 509 -1.22 -23.38 26.50
C GLU A 509 -2.35 -22.47 27.00
N ASP A 510 -2.06 -21.58 27.93
CA ASP A 510 -3.03 -20.57 28.39
C ASP A 510 -3.34 -19.55 27.31
N LYS A 511 -2.28 -18.97 26.74
CA LYS A 511 -2.40 -17.84 25.82
C LYS A 511 -3.06 -18.21 24.49
N PHE A 512 -2.78 -19.42 24.01
CA PHE A 512 -3.27 -19.88 22.71
C PHE A 512 -4.18 -21.12 22.84
N ALA A 513 -4.91 -21.20 23.95
CA ALA A 513 -5.72 -22.36 24.30
C ALA A 513 -6.70 -22.78 23.19
N GLY A 514 -7.39 -21.82 22.60
CA GLY A 514 -8.39 -22.11 21.58
C GLY A 514 -7.80 -22.75 20.33
N MET A 515 -6.68 -22.21 19.85
CA MET A 515 -6.03 -22.74 18.66
C MET A 515 -5.37 -24.09 18.92
N LEU A 516 -4.69 -24.23 20.06
CA LEU A 516 -4.08 -25.52 20.42
C LEU A 516 -5.13 -26.61 20.55
N ARG A 517 -6.27 -26.29 21.17
CA ARG A 517 -7.39 -27.24 21.27
C ARG A 517 -7.85 -27.68 19.88
N ALA A 518 -8.04 -26.72 18.98
CA ALA A 518 -8.48 -27.03 17.62
C ALA A 518 -7.47 -27.90 16.87
N PHE A 519 -6.18 -27.58 16.99
CA PHE A 519 -5.13 -28.36 16.32
C PHE A 519 -5.14 -29.84 16.76
N ARG A 520 -5.62 -30.12 17.97
CA ARG A 520 -5.66 -31.49 18.51
C ARG A 520 -6.79 -32.34 17.94
N PHE A 521 -7.63 -31.77 17.06
CA PHE A 521 -8.72 -32.48 16.42
C PHE A 521 -8.53 -32.67 14.92
N GLY A 522 -7.30 -32.87 14.49
CA GLY A 522 -7.02 -33.21 13.10
C GLY A 522 -6.90 -32.04 12.18
N ALA A 523 -6.05 -31.08 12.53
CA ALA A 523 -5.79 -29.92 11.67
C ALA A 523 -5.06 -30.36 10.40
N PRO A 524 -5.47 -29.85 9.22
CA PRO A 524 -4.73 -30.14 7.99
C PRO A 524 -3.49 -29.26 7.89
N PRO A 525 -2.48 -29.67 7.11
CA PRO A 525 -1.48 -28.69 6.69
C PRO A 525 -2.20 -27.56 5.95
N HIS A 526 -1.87 -26.31 6.25
CA HIS A 526 -2.55 -25.17 5.61
C HIS A 526 -1.65 -23.96 5.58
N GLY A 527 -1.97 -23.04 4.69
CA GLY A 527 -1.22 -21.81 4.55
C GLY A 527 -2.06 -20.74 3.88
N GLY A 528 -1.58 -19.51 3.98
CA GLY A 528 -2.32 -18.40 3.43
C GLY A 528 -1.53 -17.13 3.35
N ILE A 529 -2.26 -16.06 3.01
CA ILE A 529 -1.68 -14.74 2.77
C ILE A 529 -2.83 -13.72 2.84
N ALA A 530 -2.48 -12.45 3.01
CA ALA A 530 -3.51 -11.42 3.17
C ALA A 530 -3.09 -10.09 2.52
N PRO A 531 -3.06 -10.01 1.18
CA PRO A 531 -2.66 -8.77 0.52
C PRO A 531 -3.55 -7.58 0.91
N GLY A 532 -2.92 -6.45 1.18
CA GLY A 532 -3.62 -5.22 1.55
C GLY A 532 -4.32 -4.61 0.35
N VAL A 533 -5.65 -4.53 0.42
CA VAL A 533 -6.45 -3.93 -0.66
C VAL A 533 -6.06 -2.48 -0.86
N ASP A 534 -5.88 -1.74 0.24
CA ASP A 534 -5.58 -0.31 0.17
C ASP A 534 -4.23 -0.05 -0.53
N ARG A 535 -3.22 -0.88 -0.24
CA ARG A 535 -1.91 -0.75 -0.88
C ARG A 535 -1.96 -1.10 -2.36
N ILE A 536 -2.72 -2.14 -2.70
CA ILE A 536 -2.89 -2.53 -4.11
C ILE A 536 -3.52 -1.37 -4.90
N VAL A 537 -4.60 -0.80 -4.37
CA VAL A 537 -5.29 0.30 -5.05
C VAL A 537 -4.39 1.53 -5.13
N MET A 538 -3.63 1.81 -4.07
CA MET A 538 -2.69 2.93 -4.07
C MET A 538 -1.67 2.80 -5.21
N LEU A 539 -1.11 1.60 -5.40
CA LEU A 539 -0.15 1.37 -6.47
C LEU A 539 -0.79 1.49 -7.86
N LEU A 540 -2.00 0.94 -8.01
CA LEU A 540 -2.70 0.99 -9.29
C LEU A 540 -3.12 2.43 -9.63
N ALA A 541 -3.49 3.21 -8.63
CA ALA A 541 -3.88 4.62 -8.81
C ALA A 541 -2.66 5.53 -8.99
N ASP A 542 -1.47 5.02 -8.74
CA ASP A 542 -0.23 5.80 -8.73
C ASP A 542 -0.33 6.99 -7.77
N GLU A 543 -0.88 6.74 -6.58
CA GLU A 543 -1.03 7.75 -5.55
C GLU A 543 0.04 7.54 -4.47
N PRO A 544 0.60 8.61 -3.90
CA PRO A 544 1.63 8.47 -2.88
C PRO A 544 1.09 8.19 -1.48
N ASN A 545 -0.24 8.28 -1.29
CA ASN A 545 -0.85 8.13 0.03
C ASN A 545 -2.16 7.34 -0.09
N ILE A 546 -2.34 6.32 0.75
CA ILE A 546 -3.52 5.46 0.65
C ILE A 546 -4.82 6.21 0.94
N ARG A 547 -4.77 7.30 1.70
CA ARG A 547 -5.98 8.09 1.98
C ARG A 547 -6.60 8.68 0.71
N GLU A 548 -5.83 8.78 -0.38
CA GLU A 548 -6.35 9.26 -1.67
C GLU A 548 -7.22 8.21 -2.37
N THR A 549 -7.27 6.98 -1.85
CA THR A 549 -8.03 5.87 -2.47
C THR A 549 -9.10 5.31 -1.53
N ILE A 550 -9.34 5.96 -0.41
CA ILE A 550 -10.36 5.56 0.57
C ILE A 550 -11.42 6.66 0.61
N SER A 551 -12.71 6.28 0.53
CA SER A 551 -13.80 7.28 0.47
C SER A 551 -13.78 8.23 1.66
N PHE A 552 -13.78 7.69 2.87
CA PHE A 552 -13.88 8.47 4.09
C PHE A 552 -12.82 8.01 5.10
N PRO A 553 -11.53 8.34 4.86
CA PRO A 553 -10.47 7.90 5.76
C PRO A 553 -10.39 8.77 7.00
N LEU A 554 -9.79 8.22 8.06
CA LEU A 554 -9.37 9.03 9.20
C LEU A 554 -8.15 9.87 8.79
N ASN A 555 -7.95 10.99 9.48
CA ASN A 555 -6.74 11.81 9.26
C ASN A 555 -5.53 11.18 9.97
N GLY A 556 -4.39 11.85 9.91
CA GLY A 556 -3.15 11.36 10.52
C GLY A 556 -3.21 11.18 12.04
N ASN A 557 -4.17 11.82 12.69
CA ASN A 557 -4.38 11.72 14.13
C ASN A 557 -5.53 10.77 14.48
N ALA A 558 -5.94 9.92 13.54
CA ALA A 558 -7.03 8.95 13.71
C ALA A 558 -8.37 9.62 14.03
N GLN A 559 -8.64 10.76 13.38
CA GLN A 559 -9.89 11.51 13.55
C GLN A 559 -10.68 11.54 12.25
N ASP A 560 -12.00 11.45 12.38
CA ASP A 560 -12.92 11.74 11.27
C ASP A 560 -13.38 13.20 11.45
N LEU A 561 -12.82 14.10 10.67
CA LEU A 561 -13.09 15.53 10.79
C LEU A 561 -14.49 15.90 10.28
N MET A 562 -15.08 15.06 9.45
CA MET A 562 -16.40 15.34 8.85
C MET A 562 -17.52 14.91 9.79
N MET A 563 -17.43 13.71 10.37
CA MET A 563 -18.47 13.18 11.24
C MET A 563 -18.14 13.32 12.74
N GLY A 564 -16.92 13.74 13.06
CA GLY A 564 -16.54 14.03 14.42
C GLY A 564 -16.17 12.83 15.28
N ALA A 565 -15.60 11.79 14.68
CA ALA A 565 -15.12 10.65 15.46
C ALA A 565 -13.65 10.87 15.84
N PRO A 566 -13.18 10.45 17.01
CA PRO A 566 -13.94 9.84 18.11
C PRO A 566 -14.77 10.86 18.87
N THR A 567 -15.92 10.44 19.40
CA THR A 567 -16.85 11.32 20.11
C THR A 567 -16.90 10.99 21.60
N GLU A 568 -17.31 11.97 22.38
CA GLU A 568 -17.56 11.77 23.80
C GLU A 568 -18.86 11.01 23.98
N LEU A 569 -18.95 10.22 25.05
CA LEU A 569 -20.18 9.56 25.46
C LEU A 569 -20.73 10.24 26.71
N GLU A 570 -22.05 10.28 26.80
CA GLU A 570 -22.73 10.80 27.97
C GLU A 570 -22.46 9.90 29.19
N GLU A 571 -22.45 10.52 30.37
CA GLU A 571 -22.20 9.84 31.65
C GLU A 571 -23.10 8.61 31.85
N ALA A 572 -24.38 8.75 31.50
CA ALA A 572 -25.34 7.65 31.63
C ALA A 572 -24.93 6.46 30.77
N ARG A 573 -24.42 6.73 29.55
CA ARG A 573 -23.96 5.68 28.63
C ARG A 573 -22.71 5.01 29.16
N LEU A 574 -21.78 5.79 29.73
CA LEU A 574 -20.56 5.23 30.32
C LEU A 574 -20.91 4.28 31.46
N ARG A 575 -21.86 4.68 32.35
CA ARG A 575 -22.30 3.82 33.46
C ARG A 575 -22.92 2.54 32.94
N GLU A 576 -23.74 2.62 31.91
CA GLU A 576 -24.35 1.45 31.29
C GLU A 576 -23.29 0.46 30.77
N LEU A 577 -22.15 0.98 30.35
CA LEU A 577 -21.03 0.17 29.87
C LEU A 577 -20.04 -0.19 30.98
N HIS A 578 -20.35 0.18 32.23
CA HIS A 578 -19.52 -0.09 33.41
C HIS A 578 -18.16 0.60 33.32
N LEU A 579 -18.11 1.86 32.76
CA LEU A 579 -16.88 2.63 32.54
C LEU A 579 -16.92 3.94 33.26
N SER A 580 -15.76 4.48 33.59
CA SER A 580 -15.62 5.84 34.10
C SER A 580 -14.30 6.43 33.59
N UNK A 581 -14.32 7.63 33.20
CA UNK A 581 -13.17 8.27 32.76
C UNK A 581 -12.42 8.67 33.97
N UNK A 582 -11.60 8.28 34.14
CA UNK A 582 -10.85 8.52 35.26
C UNK A 582 -10.33 9.85 35.31
N UNK A 583 -9.78 10.21 34.52
CA UNK A 583 -9.29 11.47 34.45
C UNK A 583 -9.89 12.08 33.27
N LYS A 584 -10.06 13.23 33.43
CA LYS A 584 -10.33 14.01 32.22
C LYS A 584 -8.98 14.39 31.61
N PRO A 585 -8.84 14.24 30.32
CA PRO A 585 -7.60 14.66 29.68
C PRO A 585 -7.36 16.15 29.97
N GLN A 586 -6.17 16.48 30.38
CA GLN A 586 -5.81 17.90 30.47
C GLN A 586 -5.71 18.49 29.06
N PRO A 587 -6.25 19.68 28.86
CA PRO A 587 -6.06 20.31 27.53
C PRO A 587 -4.57 20.47 27.26
N LYS A 588 -4.14 20.05 26.09
CA LYS A 588 -2.76 20.27 25.61
C LYS A 588 -2.60 21.69 25.13
#